data_41cf12e3fe127985d6f203c1af03b5dc
#
_entry.id   41cf12e3fe127985d6f203c1af03b5dc
#
_cell.length_a   1.000
_cell.length_b   1.000
_cell.length_c   1.000
_cell.angle_alpha   90.00
_cell.angle_beta   90.00
_cell.angle_gamma   90.00
#
_symmetry.space_group_name_H-M   'P 1'
#
loop_
_entity.id
_entity.type
_entity.pdbx_description
1 polymer ?
#
loop_
_entity_poly.entity_id
_entity_poly.type
_entity_poly.pdbx_seq_one_letter_code
_entity_poly.pdbx_strand_id
1 'polypeptide(L)'
;LALEQLGQLRVRRQAASRTDAAALLAADGYLFCAPENLGSLSGAMKECFDRCYYGVLDRIQGRPYGVAISAGTDGEGAARQVERICTGWR
;
A
#
# COMPACT_ATOMS: atom_id res chain seq x y z
N LEU A 1 0.71 -17.31 -2.86
CA LEU A 1 2.13 -17.10 -3.18
C LEU A 1 2.95 -18.33 -2.75
N ALA A 2 3.97 -18.68 -3.53
CA ALA A 2 4.79 -19.87 -3.25
C ALA A 2 5.47 -19.81 -1.89
N LEU A 3 6.00 -18.64 -1.50
CA LEU A 3 6.66 -18.48 -0.19
C LEU A 3 5.68 -18.61 0.97
N GLU A 4 4.46 -18.13 0.78
CA GLU A 4 3.39 -18.28 1.77
C GLU A 4 3.05 -19.76 1.96
N GLN A 5 2.94 -20.52 0.86
CA GLN A 5 2.65 -21.94 0.89
C GLN A 5 3.76 -22.75 1.57
N LEU A 6 5.00 -22.30 1.50
CA LEU A 6 6.13 -22.92 2.15
C LEU A 6 6.28 -22.51 3.62
N GLY A 7 5.38 -21.66 4.13
CA GLY A 7 5.43 -21.22 5.51
C GLY A 7 6.50 -20.17 5.80
N GLN A 8 7.17 -19.65 4.77
CA GLN A 8 8.20 -18.62 4.91
C GLN A 8 7.65 -17.20 4.88
N LEU A 9 6.39 -17.04 4.50
CA LEU A 9 5.75 -15.75 4.36
C LEU A 9 4.33 -15.83 4.89
N ARG A 10 3.98 -14.90 5.74
CA ARG A 10 2.61 -14.77 6.23
C ARG A 10 1.97 -13.55 5.57
N VAL A 11 0.88 -13.76 4.82
CA VAL A 11 0.20 -12.71 4.11
C VAL A 11 -1.15 -12.43 4.76
N ARG A 12 -1.41 -11.15 5.03
CA ARG A 12 -2.68 -10.68 5.53
C ARG A 12 -3.27 -9.70 4.52
N ARG A 13 -4.49 -9.96 4.09
CA ARG A 13 -5.21 -9.11 3.13
C ARG A 13 -6.28 -8.31 3.85
N GLN A 14 -6.30 -7.01 3.63
CA GLN A 14 -7.31 -6.12 4.18
C GLN A 14 -7.75 -5.09 3.16
N ALA A 15 -9.02 -4.73 3.19
CA ALA A 15 -9.52 -3.61 2.41
C ALA A 15 -8.91 -2.31 2.94
N ALA A 16 -8.64 -1.35 2.04
CA ALA A 16 -8.08 -0.06 2.44
C ALA A 16 -8.95 0.65 3.48
N SER A 17 -10.27 0.57 3.34
CA SER A 17 -11.22 1.19 4.28
C SER A 17 -11.16 0.60 5.70
N ARG A 18 -10.56 -0.58 5.86
CA ARG A 18 -10.46 -1.28 7.15
C ARG A 18 -9.04 -1.37 7.66
N THR A 19 -8.08 -0.81 6.93
CA THR A 19 -6.68 -0.83 7.32
C THR A 19 -6.39 0.38 8.19
N ASP A 20 -5.69 0.16 9.30
CA ASP A 20 -5.27 1.22 10.21
C ASP A 20 -3.75 1.22 10.38
N ALA A 21 -3.24 2.21 11.11
CA ALA A 21 -1.82 2.31 11.35
C ALA A 21 -1.26 1.09 12.09
N ALA A 22 -2.03 0.51 13.01
CA ALA A 22 -1.59 -0.66 13.77
C ALA A 22 -1.33 -1.85 12.83
N ALA A 23 -2.18 -2.05 11.81
CA ALA A 23 -1.99 -3.11 10.82
C ALA A 23 -0.71 -2.90 10.03
N LEU A 24 -0.43 -1.66 9.64
CA LEU A 24 0.80 -1.31 8.91
C LEU A 24 2.04 -1.50 9.78
N LEU A 25 1.98 -1.11 11.04
CA LEU A 25 3.10 -1.28 11.96
C LEU A 25 3.42 -2.75 12.22
N ALA A 26 2.41 -3.61 12.19
CA ALA A 26 2.58 -5.05 12.44
C ALA A 26 3.20 -5.80 11.27
N ALA A 27 3.19 -5.26 10.07
CA ALA A 27 3.70 -5.91 8.87
C ALA A 27 5.15 -5.51 8.60
N ASP A 28 5.93 -6.45 8.03
CA ASP A 28 7.33 -6.19 7.67
C ASP A 28 7.46 -5.61 6.26
N GLY A 29 6.43 -5.74 5.46
CA GLY A 29 6.40 -5.21 4.10
C GLY A 29 4.95 -5.10 3.61
N TYR A 30 4.76 -4.45 2.47
CA TYR A 30 3.44 -4.11 1.99
C TYR A 30 3.28 -4.38 0.50
N LEU A 31 2.07 -4.80 0.11
CA LEU A 31 1.66 -4.83 -1.28
C LEU A 31 0.37 -4.00 -1.39
N PHE A 32 0.47 -2.87 -2.05
CA PHE A 32 -0.66 -1.98 -2.26
C PHE A 32 -1.33 -2.30 -3.60
N CYS A 33 -2.60 -2.68 -3.54
CA CYS A 33 -3.37 -3.04 -4.72
C CYS A 33 -4.55 -2.07 -4.84
N ALA A 34 -4.66 -1.36 -5.94
CA ALA A 34 -5.71 -0.38 -6.15
C ALA A 34 -6.02 -0.17 -7.62
N PRO A 35 -7.24 0.26 -7.97
CA PRO A 35 -7.52 0.69 -9.33
C PRO A 35 -7.03 2.12 -9.56
N GLU A 36 -6.74 2.44 -10.83
CA GLU A 36 -6.57 3.80 -11.27
C GLU A 36 -7.93 4.33 -11.73
N ASN A 37 -8.39 5.40 -11.13
CA ASN A 37 -9.65 6.06 -11.47
C ASN A 37 -9.35 7.48 -11.93
N LEU A 38 -9.82 7.83 -13.13
CA LEU A 38 -9.64 9.18 -13.67
C LEU A 38 -8.17 9.63 -13.66
N GLY A 39 -7.26 8.74 -14.00
CA GLY A 39 -5.83 9.02 -14.06
C GLY A 39 -5.14 9.10 -12.70
N SER A 40 -5.81 8.73 -11.63
CA SER A 40 -5.32 8.86 -10.26
C SER A 40 -5.55 7.59 -9.45
N LEU A 41 -4.88 7.52 -8.30
CA LEU A 41 -5.13 6.46 -7.32
C LEU A 41 -6.58 6.55 -6.83
N SER A 42 -7.18 5.38 -6.51
CA SER A 42 -8.55 5.36 -5.99
C SER A 42 -8.66 6.18 -4.69
N GLY A 43 -9.84 6.78 -4.49
CA GLY A 43 -10.11 7.54 -3.28
C GLY A 43 -9.98 6.72 -2.00
N ALA A 44 -10.41 5.45 -2.03
CA ALA A 44 -10.31 4.58 -0.88
C ALA A 44 -8.86 4.33 -0.45
N MET A 45 -7.96 4.11 -1.42
CA MET A 45 -6.54 3.91 -1.11
C MET A 45 -5.89 5.20 -0.62
N LYS A 46 -6.20 6.33 -1.25
CA LYS A 46 -5.68 7.64 -0.83
C LYS A 46 -6.14 7.98 0.59
N GLU A 47 -7.40 7.72 0.91
CA GLU A 47 -7.95 7.93 2.24
C GLU A 47 -7.21 7.06 3.27
N CYS A 48 -6.92 5.82 2.93
CA CYS A 48 -6.14 4.93 3.79
C CYS A 48 -4.76 5.52 4.08
N PHE A 49 -4.06 6.00 3.07
CA PHE A 49 -2.76 6.63 3.26
C PHE A 49 -2.85 7.88 4.14
N ASP A 50 -3.85 8.72 3.89
CA ASP A 50 -4.03 9.94 4.69
C ASP A 50 -4.31 9.63 6.16
N ARG A 51 -5.21 8.69 6.39
CA ARG A 51 -5.65 8.30 7.74
C ARG A 51 -4.53 7.66 8.55
N CYS A 52 -3.67 6.88 7.89
CA CYS A 52 -2.60 6.15 8.57
C CYS A 52 -1.32 6.97 8.74
N TYR A 53 -1.20 8.12 8.10
CA TYR A 53 0.05 8.85 7.96
C TYR A 53 0.76 9.10 9.29
N TYR A 54 0.10 9.74 10.23
CA TYR A 54 0.75 10.10 11.50
C TYR A 54 1.07 8.89 12.37
N GLY A 55 0.28 7.82 12.24
CA GLY A 55 0.51 6.60 13.02
C GLY A 55 1.75 5.83 12.59
N VAL A 56 2.17 5.97 11.33
CA VAL A 56 3.32 5.22 10.79
C VAL A 56 4.54 6.10 10.52
N LEU A 57 4.40 7.41 10.59
CA LEU A 57 5.49 8.33 10.26
C LEU A 57 6.73 8.02 11.10
N ASP A 58 7.86 7.86 10.42
CA ASP A 58 9.16 7.54 11.03
C ASP A 58 9.19 6.20 11.78
N ARG A 59 8.24 5.30 11.55
CA ARG A 59 8.20 3.99 12.20
C ARG A 59 8.37 2.81 11.26
N ILE A 60 8.20 3.03 9.95
CA ILE A 60 8.25 1.96 8.95
C ILE A 60 9.32 2.19 7.90
N GLN A 61 10.33 2.95 8.25
CA GLN A 61 11.42 3.29 7.35
C GLN A 61 12.11 2.04 6.83
N GLY A 62 12.37 2.02 5.52
CA GLY A 62 13.10 0.94 4.89
C GLY A 62 12.32 -0.36 4.70
N ARG A 63 11.07 -0.44 5.10
CA ARG A 63 10.27 -1.63 4.85
C ARG A 63 9.93 -1.74 3.37
N PRO A 64 10.08 -2.92 2.76
CA PRO A 64 9.80 -3.08 1.33
C PRO A 64 8.31 -2.94 1.03
N TYR A 65 8.02 -2.44 -0.16
CA TYR A 65 6.65 -2.40 -0.67
C TYR A 65 6.60 -2.68 -2.17
N GLY A 66 5.46 -3.14 -2.62
CA GLY A 66 5.16 -3.31 -4.04
C GLY A 66 3.80 -2.69 -4.34
N VAL A 67 3.54 -2.48 -5.60
CA VAL A 67 2.31 -1.84 -6.07
C VAL A 67 1.73 -2.64 -7.23
N ALA A 68 0.43 -2.90 -7.16
CA ALA A 68 -0.33 -3.50 -8.26
C ALA A 68 -1.50 -2.58 -8.59
N ILE A 69 -1.54 -2.07 -9.80
CA ILE A 69 -2.55 -1.13 -10.25
C ILE A 69 -3.38 -1.75 -11.36
N SER A 70 -4.71 -1.75 -11.19
CA SER A 70 -5.65 -2.12 -12.24
C SER A 70 -6.06 -0.84 -12.97
N ALA A 71 -5.84 -0.78 -14.27
CA ALA A 71 -6.08 0.42 -15.05
C ALA A 71 -6.57 0.09 -16.44
N GLY A 72 -7.33 1.02 -17.04
CA GLY A 72 -7.79 0.92 -18.43
C GLY A 72 -6.70 1.25 -19.44
N THR A 73 -5.67 1.98 -19.03
CA THR A 73 -4.50 2.32 -19.85
C THR A 73 -3.22 1.84 -19.16
N ASP A 74 -2.32 2.73 -18.79
CA ASP A 74 -1.00 2.34 -18.27
C ASP A 74 -0.89 2.29 -16.74
N GLY A 75 -1.79 2.94 -16.02
CA GLY A 75 -1.75 2.98 -14.56
C GLY A 75 -0.63 3.85 -13.98
N GLU A 76 0.08 4.59 -14.79
CA GLU A 76 1.25 5.36 -14.34
C GLU A 76 0.92 6.44 -13.34
N GLY A 77 -0.23 7.12 -13.50
CA GLY A 77 -0.65 8.19 -12.60
C GLY A 77 -0.81 7.68 -11.16
N ALA A 78 -1.53 6.56 -11.01
CA ALA A 78 -1.75 5.96 -9.70
C ALA A 78 -0.45 5.40 -9.12
N ALA A 79 0.36 4.72 -9.94
CA ALA A 79 1.63 4.15 -9.48
C ALA A 79 2.58 5.23 -8.97
N ARG A 80 2.69 6.35 -9.68
CA ARG A 80 3.52 7.48 -9.25
C ARG A 80 3.04 8.08 -7.93
N GLN A 81 1.73 8.16 -7.74
CA GLN A 81 1.18 8.66 -6.48
C GLN A 81 1.56 7.77 -5.30
N VAL A 82 1.43 6.45 -5.44
CA VAL A 82 1.82 5.52 -4.38
C VAL A 82 3.30 5.64 -4.07
N GLU A 83 4.14 5.66 -5.10
CA GLU A 83 5.58 5.79 -4.93
C GLU A 83 5.94 7.07 -4.18
N ARG A 84 5.33 8.18 -4.56
CA ARG A 84 5.57 9.47 -3.93
C ARG A 84 5.14 9.48 -2.46
N ILE A 85 3.98 8.87 -2.16
CA ILE A 85 3.47 8.75 -0.79
C ILE A 85 4.40 7.88 0.04
N CYS A 86 4.82 6.73 -0.48
CA CYS A 86 5.71 5.83 0.23
C CYS A 86 7.08 6.45 0.47
N THR A 87 7.56 7.26 -0.44
CA THR A 87 8.80 8.03 -0.24
C THR A 87 8.65 9.00 0.93
N GLY A 88 7.49 9.66 1.06
CA GLY A 88 7.20 10.55 2.18
C GLY A 88 7.05 9.81 3.51
N TRP A 89 6.59 8.59 3.48
CA TRP A 89 6.48 7.73 4.68
C TRP A 89 7.85 7.20 5.12
N ARG A 90 8.72 7.05 4.15
CA ARG A 90 10.04 6.44 4.33
C ARG A 90 9.98 4.97 4.68
#